data_17b2cba2f0669c74a80db6a0cb2caefd
#
_entry.id   17b2cba2f0669c74a80db6a0cb2caefd
#
_cell.length_a   1.000
_cell.length_b   1.000
_cell.length_c   1.000
_cell.angle_alpha   90.00
_cell.angle_beta   90.00
_cell.angle_gamma   90.00
#
_symmetry.space_group_name_H-M   'P 1'
#
loop_
_entity.id
_entity.type
_entity.pdbx_description
1 polymer ?
#
loop_
_entity_poly.entity_id
_entity_poly.type
_entity_poly.pdbx_seq_one_letter_code
_entity_poly.pdbx_strand_id
1 'polypeptide(L)'
;MTQEERLDALIAYFSDEEGCADHGVPAEGESEDEKKNTLRALVNVRPPKKTDKKILKIQDEYLREENNKKGVVLLRYMNTVAQEFSRNEAWADEVYLWQGDITRLAVGAIVNAANQRMLGCFVPLHNCIDNCIHSAAGVQLREECAKGVEALLRSGTYSSPVAVPLLTKGYNLPAEHVIHVVGPAVGGRTPTEASRKDLRACYVNVLDLCAEKNINSVAFCCISTGVFGYPAQEAAQIAVRTVTEWLNKHKDKKIKVLFNVFTDTDADIYKQIFRGRTNL
;
A
#
# COMPACT_ATOMS: atom_id res chain seq x y z
N MET A 1 -20.33 -0.39 -22.31
CA MET A 1 -19.80 0.96 -22.08
C MET A 1 -18.33 0.95 -22.49
N THR A 2 -17.90 1.94 -23.24
CA THR A 2 -16.48 2.20 -23.50
C THR A 2 -15.77 2.67 -22.21
N GLN A 3 -14.46 2.77 -22.23
CA GLN A 3 -13.70 3.26 -21.07
C GLN A 3 -13.98 4.74 -20.80
N GLU A 4 -14.15 5.54 -21.84
CA GLU A 4 -14.55 6.94 -21.75
C GLU A 4 -15.95 7.11 -21.18
N GLU A 5 -16.95 6.34 -21.67
CA GLU A 5 -18.30 6.37 -21.11
C GLU A 5 -18.36 5.98 -19.63
N ARG A 6 -17.48 5.03 -19.19
CA ARG A 6 -17.36 4.67 -17.78
C ARG A 6 -16.79 5.83 -16.97
N LEU A 7 -15.74 6.49 -17.47
CA LEU A 7 -15.10 7.63 -16.83
C LEU A 7 -16.10 8.77 -16.63
N ASP A 8 -16.82 9.15 -17.68
CA ASP A 8 -17.82 10.22 -17.64
C ASP A 8 -18.98 9.90 -16.67
N ALA A 9 -19.45 8.66 -16.68
CA ALA A 9 -20.51 8.22 -15.75
C ALA A 9 -20.06 8.24 -14.29
N LEU A 10 -18.79 7.89 -14.00
CA LEU A 10 -18.23 7.93 -12.65
C LEU A 10 -18.02 9.36 -12.18
N ILE A 11 -17.52 10.26 -13.05
CA ILE A 11 -17.37 11.68 -12.73
C ILE A 11 -18.74 12.29 -12.41
N ALA A 12 -19.73 12.08 -13.28
CA ALA A 12 -21.08 12.62 -13.08
C ALA A 12 -21.66 12.15 -11.72
N TYR A 13 -21.56 10.86 -11.41
CA TYR A 13 -22.07 10.33 -10.16
C TYR A 13 -21.38 10.89 -8.92
N PHE A 14 -20.04 10.93 -8.91
CA PHE A 14 -19.30 11.39 -7.74
C PHE A 14 -19.33 12.90 -7.56
N SER A 15 -19.52 13.69 -8.64
CA SER A 15 -19.71 15.14 -8.55
C SER A 15 -21.03 15.51 -7.90
N ASP A 16 -22.09 14.72 -8.07
CA ASP A 16 -23.39 14.94 -7.44
C ASP A 16 -23.44 14.56 -5.96
N GLU A 17 -22.41 13.84 -5.46
CA GLU A 17 -22.38 13.45 -4.06
C GLU A 17 -22.03 14.63 -3.14
N GLU A 18 -22.78 14.76 -2.04
CA GLU A 18 -22.53 15.78 -1.00
C GLU A 18 -21.09 15.68 -0.46
N GLY A 19 -20.41 16.82 -0.41
CA GLY A 19 -18.99 16.93 0.00
C GLY A 19 -17.97 16.69 -1.12
N CYS A 20 -18.41 16.44 -2.37
CA CYS A 20 -17.54 16.28 -3.53
C CYS A 20 -17.72 17.41 -4.56
N ALA A 21 -18.82 18.15 -4.51
CA ALA A 21 -19.23 19.15 -5.51
C ALA A 21 -18.19 20.27 -5.75
N ASP A 22 -17.38 20.62 -4.76
CA ASP A 22 -16.36 21.67 -4.87
C ASP A 22 -15.07 21.20 -5.61
N HIS A 23 -14.99 19.93 -5.98
CA HIS A 23 -13.77 19.33 -6.55
C HIS A 23 -13.85 19.01 -8.04
N GLY A 24 -14.85 19.54 -8.73
CA GLY A 24 -14.78 19.61 -10.18
C GLY A 24 -15.93 18.98 -10.95
N VAL A 25 -16.70 19.82 -11.61
CA VAL A 25 -17.37 19.46 -12.86
C VAL A 25 -16.29 19.66 -13.95
N PRO A 26 -16.02 18.65 -14.81
CA PRO A 26 -15.09 18.81 -15.93
C PRO A 26 -15.50 20.03 -16.78
N ALA A 27 -14.54 20.86 -17.16
CA ALA A 27 -14.78 21.91 -18.14
C ALA A 27 -15.05 21.30 -19.51
N GLU A 28 -15.85 21.94 -20.35
CA GLU A 28 -16.01 21.50 -21.74
C GLU A 28 -14.64 21.48 -22.44
N GLY A 29 -14.29 20.32 -23.02
CA GLY A 29 -13.04 20.15 -23.76
C GLY A 29 -11.86 19.60 -22.94
N GLU A 30 -12.06 19.10 -21.71
CA GLU A 30 -11.01 18.44 -20.95
C GLU A 30 -10.47 17.19 -21.66
N SER A 31 -9.15 17.02 -21.61
CA SER A 31 -8.46 15.82 -22.07
C SER A 31 -8.81 14.60 -21.19
N GLU A 32 -8.55 13.39 -21.69
CA GLU A 32 -8.76 12.15 -20.93
C GLU A 32 -7.97 12.15 -19.62
N ASP A 33 -6.74 12.67 -19.60
CA ASP A 33 -5.90 12.73 -18.39
C ASP A 33 -6.45 13.73 -17.38
N GLU A 34 -7.00 14.84 -17.78
CA GLU A 34 -7.68 15.81 -16.90
C GLU A 34 -8.92 15.17 -16.29
N LYS A 35 -9.77 14.51 -17.07
CA LYS A 35 -10.93 13.75 -16.58
C LYS A 35 -10.51 12.66 -15.58
N LYS A 36 -9.42 11.92 -15.81
CA LYS A 36 -8.88 10.94 -14.86
C LYS A 36 -8.46 11.59 -13.55
N ASN A 37 -7.82 12.75 -13.60
CA ASN A 37 -7.45 13.51 -12.42
C ASN A 37 -8.69 14.02 -11.68
N THR A 38 -9.71 14.49 -12.38
CA THR A 38 -11.00 14.90 -11.79
C THR A 38 -11.65 13.73 -11.05
N LEU A 39 -11.78 12.56 -11.68
CA LEU A 39 -12.31 11.37 -11.01
C LEU A 39 -11.47 11.01 -9.77
N ARG A 40 -10.14 11.03 -9.89
CA ARG A 40 -9.26 10.74 -8.75
C ARG A 40 -9.43 11.75 -7.61
N ALA A 41 -9.54 13.03 -7.90
CA ALA A 41 -9.78 14.07 -6.90
C ALA A 41 -11.10 13.86 -6.16
N LEU A 42 -12.19 13.58 -6.89
CA LEU A 42 -13.52 13.30 -6.34
C LEU A 42 -13.49 12.11 -5.37
N VAL A 43 -12.91 10.98 -5.78
CA VAL A 43 -12.83 9.78 -4.92
C VAL A 43 -11.85 9.95 -3.76
N ASN A 44 -10.84 10.83 -3.87
CA ASN A 44 -9.93 11.11 -2.76
C ASN A 44 -10.63 11.83 -1.61
N VAL A 45 -11.48 12.80 -1.88
CA VAL A 45 -12.19 13.57 -0.84
C VAL A 45 -13.44 12.87 -0.31
N ARG A 46 -13.94 11.89 -1.03
CA ARG A 46 -15.16 11.17 -0.69
C ARG A 46 -15.06 10.47 0.66
N PRO A 47 -15.99 10.72 1.62
CA PRO A 47 -16.02 9.98 2.90
C PRO A 47 -16.40 8.51 2.69
N PRO A 48 -16.13 7.63 3.69
CA PRO A 48 -16.57 6.25 3.62
C PRO A 48 -18.10 6.17 3.68
N LYS A 49 -18.73 5.78 2.59
CA LYS A 49 -20.17 5.56 2.49
C LYS A 49 -20.49 4.52 1.42
N LYS A 50 -21.66 3.89 1.54
CA LYS A 50 -22.13 2.92 0.55
C LYS A 50 -22.30 3.60 -0.82
N THR A 51 -21.97 2.83 -1.85
CA THR A 51 -22.13 3.23 -3.25
C THR A 51 -23.14 2.32 -3.90
N ASP A 52 -23.92 2.85 -4.86
CA ASP A 52 -24.84 2.04 -5.66
C ASP A 52 -24.11 0.90 -6.37
N LYS A 53 -24.74 -0.28 -6.42
CA LYS A 53 -24.11 -1.48 -7.01
C LYS A 53 -23.82 -1.33 -8.51
N LYS A 54 -24.64 -0.54 -9.24
CA LYS A 54 -24.41 -0.31 -10.67
C LYS A 54 -23.16 0.56 -10.87
N ILE A 55 -23.00 1.59 -10.03
CA ILE A 55 -21.81 2.45 -10.04
C ILE A 55 -20.56 1.67 -9.64
N LEU A 56 -20.64 0.82 -8.61
CA LEU A 56 -19.52 -0.05 -8.24
C LEU A 56 -19.10 -0.95 -9.40
N LYS A 57 -20.06 -1.52 -10.14
CA LYS A 57 -19.76 -2.33 -11.32
C LYS A 57 -19.02 -1.52 -12.40
N ILE A 58 -19.49 -0.31 -12.70
CA ILE A 58 -18.85 0.59 -13.67
C ILE A 58 -17.42 0.94 -13.21
N GLN A 59 -17.26 1.30 -11.93
CA GLN A 59 -15.95 1.60 -11.35
C GLN A 59 -15.00 0.40 -11.41
N ASP A 60 -15.47 -0.80 -11.06
CA ASP A 60 -14.66 -1.99 -11.05
C ASP A 60 -14.18 -2.36 -12.48
N GLU A 61 -15.06 -2.25 -13.47
CA GLU A 61 -14.67 -2.45 -14.88
C GLU A 61 -13.66 -1.38 -15.32
N TYR A 62 -13.87 -0.11 -14.96
CA TYR A 62 -12.99 0.99 -15.29
C TYR A 62 -11.60 0.82 -14.65
N LEU A 63 -11.54 0.63 -13.34
CA LEU A 63 -10.26 0.56 -12.62
C LEU A 63 -9.44 -0.68 -12.97
N ARG A 64 -10.09 -1.84 -13.18
CA ARG A 64 -9.37 -3.05 -13.63
C ARG A 64 -8.74 -2.86 -14.99
N GLU A 65 -9.43 -2.20 -15.91
CA GLU A 65 -8.86 -1.90 -17.22
C GLU A 65 -7.68 -0.92 -17.10
N GLU A 66 -7.81 0.17 -16.31
CA GLU A 66 -6.72 1.12 -16.09
C GLU A 66 -5.52 0.47 -15.38
N ASN A 67 -5.75 -0.38 -14.37
CA ASN A 67 -4.67 -1.11 -13.69
C ASN A 67 -3.98 -2.11 -14.64
N ASN A 68 -4.73 -2.77 -15.51
CA ASN A 68 -4.16 -3.66 -16.52
C ASN A 68 -3.33 -2.91 -17.57
N LYS A 69 -3.74 -1.70 -17.98
CA LYS A 69 -2.96 -0.84 -18.90
C LYS A 69 -1.60 -0.45 -18.30
N LYS A 70 -1.50 -0.29 -16.98
CA LYS A 70 -0.21 -0.04 -16.30
C LYS A 70 0.73 -1.26 -16.35
N GLY A 71 0.20 -2.44 -16.67
CA GLY A 71 0.91 -3.71 -16.68
C GLY A 71 1.02 -4.33 -15.29
N VAL A 72 0.55 -5.58 -15.18
CA VAL A 72 0.60 -6.37 -13.94
C VAL A 72 1.98 -7.01 -13.79
N VAL A 73 2.53 -6.94 -12.58
CA VAL A 73 3.85 -7.47 -12.26
C VAL A 73 3.70 -8.70 -11.37
N LEU A 74 4.27 -9.82 -11.82
CA LEU A 74 4.12 -11.13 -11.18
C LEU A 74 5.42 -11.53 -10.49
N LEU A 75 5.33 -11.86 -9.21
CA LEU A 75 6.47 -12.25 -8.38
C LEU A 75 7.28 -13.42 -8.97
N ARG A 76 6.62 -14.36 -9.65
CA ARG A 76 7.28 -15.53 -10.27
C ARG A 76 8.28 -15.21 -11.38
N TYR A 77 8.29 -13.98 -11.88
CA TYR A 77 9.25 -13.52 -12.90
C TYR A 77 10.37 -12.66 -12.32
N MET A 78 10.40 -12.47 -11.00
CA MET A 78 11.44 -11.72 -10.32
C MET A 78 12.52 -12.66 -9.80
N ASN A 79 13.76 -12.18 -9.77
CA ASN A 79 14.84 -12.86 -9.08
C ASN A 79 14.69 -12.66 -7.56
N THR A 80 15.01 -13.71 -6.81
CA THR A 80 15.15 -13.62 -5.35
C THR A 80 16.41 -12.85 -4.98
N VAL A 81 16.53 -12.42 -3.73
CA VAL A 81 17.77 -11.84 -3.20
C VAL A 81 18.94 -12.81 -3.29
N ALA A 82 18.69 -14.13 -3.13
CA ALA A 82 19.70 -15.15 -3.37
C ALA A 82 20.26 -15.11 -4.80
N GLN A 83 19.38 -15.02 -5.78
CA GLN A 83 19.75 -15.01 -7.20
C GLN A 83 20.39 -13.69 -7.63
N GLU A 84 19.83 -12.54 -7.20
CA GLU A 84 20.28 -11.23 -7.66
C GLU A 84 21.56 -10.75 -6.97
N PHE A 85 21.75 -11.09 -5.69
CA PHE A 85 22.86 -10.60 -4.86
C PHE A 85 23.81 -11.70 -4.41
N SER A 86 23.65 -12.95 -4.92
CA SER A 86 24.48 -14.10 -4.55
C SER A 86 24.53 -14.35 -3.05
N ARG A 87 23.38 -14.24 -2.38
CA ARG A 87 23.22 -14.49 -0.94
C ARG A 87 22.91 -15.96 -0.69
N ASN A 88 23.49 -16.53 0.36
CA ASN A 88 23.35 -17.95 0.70
C ASN A 88 22.57 -18.19 2.00
N GLU A 89 22.06 -17.16 2.64
CA GLU A 89 21.24 -17.26 3.84
C GLU A 89 19.88 -17.87 3.51
N ALA A 90 19.35 -18.71 4.39
CA ALA A 90 18.12 -19.47 4.17
C ALA A 90 16.89 -18.59 3.84
N TRP A 91 16.87 -17.34 4.30
CA TRP A 91 15.80 -16.38 4.01
C TRP A 91 15.90 -15.77 2.60
N ALA A 92 17.08 -15.83 1.96
CA ALA A 92 17.34 -15.08 0.73
C ALA A 92 16.54 -15.61 -0.48
N ASP A 93 16.09 -16.86 -0.45
CA ASP A 93 15.22 -17.45 -1.46
C ASP A 93 13.74 -17.01 -1.33
N GLU A 94 13.35 -16.46 -0.18
CA GLU A 94 11.98 -15.99 0.08
C GLU A 94 11.87 -14.45 0.00
N VAL A 95 12.98 -13.74 -0.22
CA VAL A 95 13.03 -12.27 -0.24
C VAL A 95 13.33 -11.76 -1.65
N TYR A 96 12.63 -10.69 -2.02
CA TYR A 96 12.70 -10.03 -3.33
C TYR A 96 12.89 -8.53 -3.13
N LEU A 97 13.50 -7.88 -4.11
CA LEU A 97 13.58 -6.41 -4.22
C LEU A 97 13.01 -5.99 -5.57
N TRP A 98 12.08 -5.04 -5.58
CA TRP A 98 11.56 -4.50 -6.82
C TRP A 98 11.29 -3.00 -6.71
N GLN A 99 11.67 -2.26 -7.76
CA GLN A 99 11.43 -0.83 -7.86
C GLN A 99 10.27 -0.56 -8.81
N GLY A 100 9.23 0.10 -8.30
CA GLY A 100 8.08 0.50 -9.10
C GLY A 100 6.82 0.77 -8.30
N ASP A 101 5.71 0.95 -9.03
CA ASP A 101 4.39 1.24 -8.45
C ASP A 101 3.78 -0.03 -7.83
N ILE A 102 3.68 -0.06 -6.51
CA ILE A 102 3.16 -1.19 -5.72
C ILE A 102 1.75 -1.63 -6.15
N THR A 103 0.96 -0.71 -6.73
CA THR A 103 -0.40 -1.02 -7.19
C THR A 103 -0.44 -1.96 -8.40
N ARG A 104 0.72 -2.25 -9.01
CA ARG A 104 0.87 -3.20 -10.13
C ARG A 104 1.19 -4.62 -9.70
N LEU A 105 1.48 -4.86 -8.42
CA LEU A 105 1.96 -6.15 -7.93
C LEU A 105 0.82 -7.15 -7.75
N ALA A 106 0.91 -8.31 -8.40
CA ALA A 106 0.04 -9.45 -8.18
C ALA A 106 0.65 -10.37 -7.12
N VAL A 107 0.33 -10.09 -5.87
CA VAL A 107 0.78 -10.78 -4.66
C VAL A 107 -0.39 -11.01 -3.71
N GLY A 108 -0.22 -11.87 -2.71
CA GLY A 108 -1.25 -12.12 -1.70
C GLY A 108 -1.64 -10.86 -0.93
N ALA A 109 -0.68 -9.99 -0.60
CA ALA A 109 -0.98 -8.69 0.01
C ALA A 109 0.06 -7.62 -0.37
N ILE A 110 -0.38 -6.37 -0.47
CA ILE A 110 0.49 -5.19 -0.45
C ILE A 110 0.30 -4.45 0.87
N VAL A 111 1.38 -3.84 1.38
CA VAL A 111 1.32 -3.04 2.60
C VAL A 111 1.12 -1.57 2.26
N ASN A 112 0.09 -0.97 2.84
CA ASN A 112 -0.17 0.46 2.80
C ASN A 112 0.39 1.13 4.06
N ALA A 113 1.31 2.08 3.89
CA ALA A 113 1.73 2.97 4.97
C ALA A 113 0.63 4.02 5.21
N ALA A 114 -0.32 3.65 6.06
CA ALA A 114 -1.53 4.41 6.33
C ALA A 114 -1.27 5.62 7.25
N ASN A 115 -2.15 6.60 7.18
CA ASN A 115 -2.23 7.65 8.20
C ASN A 115 -2.96 7.13 9.47
N GLN A 116 -2.93 7.93 10.55
CA GLN A 116 -3.51 7.54 11.85
C GLN A 116 -5.02 7.22 11.81
N ARG A 117 -5.76 7.74 10.82
CA ARG A 117 -7.19 7.43 10.67
C ARG A 117 -7.44 6.10 9.98
N MET A 118 -6.45 5.55 9.26
CA MET A 118 -6.56 4.34 8.41
C MET A 118 -7.72 4.40 7.40
N LEU A 119 -8.11 5.59 6.97
CA LEU A 119 -9.22 5.82 6.01
C LEU A 119 -8.73 6.26 4.63
N GLY A 120 -7.43 6.16 4.36
CA GLY A 120 -6.82 6.70 3.16
C GLY A 120 -6.51 8.19 3.25
N CYS A 121 -5.79 8.69 2.28
CA CYS A 121 -5.46 10.10 2.16
C CYS A 121 -6.62 10.86 1.49
N PHE A 122 -7.06 11.95 2.13
CA PHE A 122 -8.15 12.82 1.64
C PHE A 122 -7.63 14.03 0.85
N VAL A 123 -6.33 14.20 0.69
CA VAL A 123 -5.77 15.31 -0.09
C VAL A 123 -5.91 14.99 -1.57
N PRO A 124 -6.63 15.79 -2.37
CA PRO A 124 -6.82 15.55 -3.79
C PRO A 124 -5.48 15.40 -4.52
N LEU A 125 -5.37 14.40 -5.37
CA LEU A 125 -4.20 14.13 -6.23
C LEU A 125 -2.86 14.00 -5.49
N HIS A 126 -2.86 13.80 -4.17
CA HIS A 126 -1.63 13.63 -3.42
C HIS A 126 -0.89 12.35 -3.86
N ASN A 127 0.42 12.47 -4.05
CA ASN A 127 1.26 11.38 -4.55
C ASN A 127 1.83 10.47 -3.45
N CYS A 128 1.16 10.37 -2.26
CA CYS A 128 1.54 9.39 -1.27
C CYS A 128 0.98 8.01 -1.62
N ILE A 129 1.65 6.98 -1.10
CA ILE A 129 1.26 5.59 -1.33
C ILE A 129 -0.19 5.30 -0.90
N ASP A 130 -0.62 5.89 0.21
CA ASP A 130 -1.99 5.74 0.75
C ASP A 130 -3.05 6.25 -0.25
N ASN A 131 -2.81 7.43 -0.89
CA ASN A 131 -3.68 7.94 -1.93
C ASN A 131 -3.66 7.05 -3.18
N CYS A 132 -2.47 6.63 -3.63
CA CYS A 132 -2.33 5.81 -4.84
C CYS A 132 -3.02 4.45 -4.70
N ILE A 133 -2.86 3.78 -3.55
CA ILE A 133 -3.51 2.49 -3.28
C ILE A 133 -5.03 2.64 -3.24
N HIS A 134 -5.55 3.63 -2.49
CA HIS A 134 -7.00 3.87 -2.40
C HIS A 134 -7.61 4.23 -3.75
N SER A 135 -6.93 5.05 -4.55
CA SER A 135 -7.40 5.42 -5.89
C SER A 135 -7.45 4.22 -6.84
N ALA A 136 -6.47 3.34 -6.80
CA ALA A 136 -6.40 2.17 -7.67
C ALA A 136 -7.34 1.03 -7.22
N ALA A 137 -7.59 0.90 -5.91
CA ALA A 137 -8.50 -0.10 -5.35
C ALA A 137 -9.98 0.24 -5.58
N GLY A 138 -10.34 1.54 -5.51
CA GLY A 138 -11.72 2.02 -5.60
C GLY A 138 -12.33 2.36 -4.23
N VAL A 139 -13.53 2.97 -4.27
CA VAL A 139 -14.18 3.55 -3.07
C VAL A 139 -14.55 2.51 -2.01
N GLN A 140 -14.70 1.23 -2.38
CA GLN A 140 -15.00 0.14 -1.45
C GLN A 140 -13.90 -0.05 -0.40
N LEU A 141 -12.63 0.21 -0.76
CA LEU A 141 -11.51 0.07 0.16
C LEU A 141 -11.68 0.95 1.38
N ARG A 142 -12.02 2.23 1.18
CA ARG A 142 -12.22 3.19 2.28
C ARG A 142 -13.42 2.80 3.16
N GLU A 143 -14.49 2.28 2.57
CA GLU A 143 -15.65 1.78 3.32
C GLU A 143 -15.27 0.58 4.19
N GLU A 144 -14.48 -0.36 3.68
CA GLU A 144 -14.00 -1.52 4.45
C GLU A 144 -13.04 -1.09 5.55
N CYS A 145 -12.12 -0.15 5.29
CA CYS A 145 -11.26 0.45 6.31
C CYS A 145 -12.06 1.05 7.46
N ALA A 146 -13.12 1.82 7.16
CA ALA A 146 -13.95 2.42 8.19
C ALA A 146 -14.60 1.38 9.11
N LYS A 147 -15.13 0.29 8.52
CA LYS A 147 -15.70 -0.83 9.29
C LYS A 147 -14.64 -1.54 10.14
N GLY A 148 -13.45 -1.72 9.59
CA GLY A 148 -12.33 -2.34 10.28
C GLY A 148 -11.85 -1.51 11.47
N VAL A 149 -11.69 -0.21 11.28
CA VAL A 149 -11.32 0.73 12.36
C VAL A 149 -12.40 0.75 13.47
N GLU A 150 -13.68 0.79 13.08
CA GLU A 150 -14.78 0.71 14.04
C GLU A 150 -14.74 -0.58 14.86
N ALA A 151 -14.44 -1.72 14.22
CA ALA A 151 -14.29 -3.00 14.93
C ALA A 151 -13.09 -2.99 15.90
N LEU A 152 -11.95 -2.42 15.50
CA LEU A 152 -10.78 -2.23 16.37
C LEU A 152 -11.11 -1.36 17.58
N LEU A 153 -11.81 -0.25 17.39
CA LEU A 153 -12.23 0.64 18.48
C LEU A 153 -13.18 -0.06 19.47
N ARG A 154 -14.12 -0.88 18.96
CA ARG A 154 -15.06 -1.65 19.80
C ARG A 154 -14.37 -2.78 20.59
N SER A 155 -13.22 -3.27 20.17
CA SER A 155 -12.50 -4.33 20.87
C SER A 155 -12.02 -3.92 22.27
N GLY A 156 -11.92 -2.63 22.54
CA GLY A 156 -11.43 -2.06 23.80
C GLY A 156 -9.92 -2.23 24.03
N THR A 157 -9.23 -2.90 23.11
CA THR A 157 -7.77 -3.14 23.20
C THR A 157 -6.97 -2.20 22.31
N TYR A 158 -7.63 -1.45 21.43
CA TYR A 158 -7.03 -0.54 20.50
C TYR A 158 -6.78 0.83 21.15
N SER A 159 -5.54 1.07 21.56
CA SER A 159 -5.12 2.33 22.20
C SER A 159 -4.34 3.26 21.27
N SER A 160 -3.75 2.72 20.20
CA SER A 160 -2.96 3.45 19.22
C SER A 160 -3.00 2.73 17.88
N PRO A 161 -3.06 3.45 16.74
CA PRO A 161 -3.00 2.83 15.43
C PRO A 161 -1.59 2.35 15.04
N VAL A 162 -0.54 2.82 15.73
CA VAL A 162 0.85 2.51 15.37
C VAL A 162 1.11 1.02 15.51
N ALA A 163 1.64 0.43 14.43
CA ALA A 163 1.97 -0.97 14.30
C ALA A 163 0.79 -1.96 14.43
N VAL A 164 -0.47 -1.49 14.41
CA VAL A 164 -1.66 -2.35 14.39
C VAL A 164 -2.08 -2.56 12.92
N PRO A 165 -1.94 -3.76 12.34
CA PRO A 165 -2.31 -3.99 10.96
C PRO A 165 -3.81 -4.17 10.80
N LEU A 166 -4.39 -3.57 9.77
CA LEU A 166 -5.77 -3.77 9.34
C LEU A 166 -5.77 -4.44 7.95
N LEU A 167 -6.36 -5.64 7.86
CA LEU A 167 -6.50 -6.37 6.61
C LEU A 167 -7.80 -6.01 5.90
N THR A 168 -7.69 -5.72 4.60
CA THR A 168 -8.82 -5.51 3.70
C THR A 168 -8.64 -6.30 2.40
N LYS A 169 -9.68 -6.35 1.58
CA LYS A 169 -9.57 -6.85 0.19
C LYS A 169 -8.78 -5.86 -0.67
N GLY A 170 -8.17 -6.37 -1.75
CA GLY A 170 -7.49 -5.54 -2.76
C GLY A 170 -8.44 -4.88 -3.76
N TYR A 171 -9.69 -5.36 -3.85
CA TYR A 171 -10.72 -4.88 -4.80
C TYR A 171 -10.27 -4.90 -6.25
N ASN A 172 -9.96 -3.73 -6.85
CA ASN A 172 -9.56 -3.63 -8.25
C ASN A 172 -8.05 -3.69 -8.46
N LEU A 173 -7.27 -3.84 -7.37
CA LEU A 173 -5.83 -4.08 -7.45
C LEU A 173 -5.52 -5.50 -7.94
N PRO A 174 -4.37 -5.75 -8.56
CA PRO A 174 -3.88 -7.11 -8.82
C PRO A 174 -3.57 -7.89 -7.53
N ALA A 175 -3.23 -7.21 -6.43
CA ALA A 175 -3.05 -7.82 -5.12
C ALA A 175 -4.38 -8.27 -4.54
N GLU A 176 -4.39 -9.45 -3.89
CA GLU A 176 -5.61 -10.00 -3.29
C GLU A 176 -6.08 -9.17 -2.08
N HIS A 177 -5.12 -8.64 -1.30
CA HIS A 177 -5.37 -7.91 -0.07
C HIS A 177 -4.53 -6.64 0.03
N VAL A 178 -4.98 -5.71 0.88
CA VAL A 178 -4.18 -4.59 1.38
C VAL A 178 -4.07 -4.72 2.90
N ILE A 179 -2.86 -4.62 3.42
CA ILE A 179 -2.61 -4.54 4.87
C ILE A 179 -2.24 -3.10 5.20
N HIS A 180 -3.13 -2.40 5.88
CA HIS A 180 -2.91 -1.03 6.31
C HIS A 180 -2.18 -1.04 7.65
N VAL A 181 -1.05 -0.34 7.73
CA VAL A 181 -0.29 -0.19 8.98
C VAL A 181 0.19 1.23 9.14
N VAL A 182 0.05 1.78 10.34
CA VAL A 182 0.56 3.11 10.67
C VAL A 182 1.95 2.96 11.26
N GLY A 183 2.95 3.52 10.60
CA GLY A 183 4.32 3.55 11.12
C GLY A 183 4.54 4.73 12.07
N PRO A 184 5.68 4.76 12.79
CA PRO A 184 6.05 5.88 13.65
C PRO A 184 6.36 7.14 12.84
N ALA A 185 5.83 8.29 13.29
CA ALA A 185 6.13 9.59 12.72
C ALA A 185 7.30 10.24 13.48
N VAL A 186 8.40 10.49 12.77
CA VAL A 186 9.63 11.04 13.35
C VAL A 186 9.84 12.53 12.98
N GLY A 187 9.25 12.94 11.85
CA GLY A 187 9.29 14.34 11.39
C GLY A 187 10.70 14.83 11.07
N GLY A 188 11.55 13.97 10.50
CA GLY A 188 12.94 14.29 10.14
C GLY A 188 13.91 14.40 11.34
N ARG A 189 13.45 14.11 12.56
CA ARG A 189 14.31 14.09 13.76
C ARG A 189 15.03 12.74 13.87
N THR A 190 16.03 12.67 14.75
CA THR A 190 16.69 11.39 15.09
C THR A 190 15.67 10.43 15.71
N PRO A 191 15.52 9.20 15.17
CA PRO A 191 14.63 8.20 15.73
C PRO A 191 14.97 7.86 17.17
N THR A 192 13.94 7.73 18.02
CA THR A 192 14.08 7.26 19.39
C THR A 192 14.05 5.73 19.43
N GLU A 193 14.46 5.15 20.56
CA GLU A 193 14.35 3.70 20.77
C GLU A 193 12.88 3.22 20.65
N ALA A 194 11.93 4.02 21.14
CA ALA A 194 10.50 3.74 20.96
C ALA A 194 10.10 3.70 19.50
N SER A 195 10.50 4.70 18.69
CA SER A 195 10.17 4.71 17.25
C SER A 195 10.85 3.56 16.48
N ARG A 196 12.05 3.13 16.89
CA ARG A 196 12.70 1.92 16.33
C ARG A 196 11.91 0.66 16.64
N LYS A 197 11.45 0.52 17.88
CA LYS A 197 10.60 -0.59 18.32
C LYS A 197 9.27 -0.61 17.57
N ASP A 198 8.65 0.55 17.39
CA ASP A 198 7.38 0.69 16.67
C ASP A 198 7.54 0.34 15.19
N LEU A 199 8.62 0.81 14.53
CA LEU A 199 8.88 0.45 13.14
C LEU A 199 9.12 -1.05 12.98
N ARG A 200 9.90 -1.66 13.87
CA ARG A 200 10.09 -3.11 13.91
C ARG A 200 8.75 -3.84 14.07
N ALA A 201 7.90 -3.39 14.99
CA ALA A 201 6.59 -3.98 15.23
C ALA A 201 5.67 -3.91 14.00
N CYS A 202 5.76 -2.87 13.16
CA CYS A 202 5.03 -2.80 11.89
C CYS A 202 5.32 -4.02 11.01
N TYR A 203 6.58 -4.39 10.83
CA TYR A 203 6.97 -5.54 10.00
C TYR A 203 6.58 -6.88 10.65
N VAL A 204 6.83 -7.05 11.95
CA VAL A 204 6.50 -8.28 12.67
C VAL A 204 4.99 -8.53 12.62
N ASN A 205 4.19 -7.54 13.00
CA ASN A 205 2.73 -7.70 13.11
C ASN A 205 2.07 -7.95 11.75
N VAL A 206 2.62 -7.36 10.66
CA VAL A 206 2.15 -7.65 9.30
C VAL A 206 2.48 -9.10 8.91
N LEU A 207 3.69 -9.59 9.20
CA LEU A 207 4.08 -10.97 8.90
C LEU A 207 3.30 -11.98 9.73
N ASP A 208 3.05 -11.69 11.01
CA ASP A 208 2.22 -12.53 11.89
C ASP A 208 0.78 -12.61 11.36
N LEU A 209 0.22 -11.47 10.91
CA LEU A 209 -1.09 -11.44 10.27
C LEU A 209 -1.11 -12.26 8.96
N CYS A 210 -0.07 -12.15 8.13
CA CYS A 210 0.05 -12.97 6.93
C CYS A 210 0.07 -14.47 7.26
N ALA A 211 0.84 -14.86 8.29
CA ALA A 211 0.90 -16.25 8.74
C ALA A 211 -0.44 -16.75 9.29
N GLU A 212 -1.16 -15.92 10.07
CA GLU A 212 -2.50 -16.22 10.58
C GLU A 212 -3.53 -16.41 9.47
N LYS A 213 -3.50 -15.54 8.46
CA LYS A 213 -4.47 -15.53 7.35
C LYS A 213 -4.05 -16.41 6.17
N ASN A 214 -2.94 -17.14 6.26
CA ASN A 214 -2.37 -17.96 5.17
C ASN A 214 -2.08 -17.14 3.90
N ILE A 215 -1.62 -15.91 4.04
CA ILE A 215 -1.17 -15.05 2.94
C ILE A 215 0.30 -15.41 2.64
N ASN A 216 0.54 -16.01 1.48
CA ASN A 216 1.83 -16.60 1.13
C ASN A 216 2.82 -15.62 0.48
N SER A 217 2.40 -14.40 0.20
CA SER A 217 3.28 -13.35 -0.35
C SER A 217 2.83 -11.97 0.07
N VAL A 218 3.78 -11.12 0.49
CA VAL A 218 3.51 -9.75 0.91
C VAL A 218 4.56 -8.80 0.36
N ALA A 219 4.10 -7.65 -0.17
CA ALA A 219 4.98 -6.57 -0.62
C ALA A 219 4.94 -5.41 0.37
N PHE A 220 6.07 -5.09 0.98
CA PHE A 220 6.24 -3.94 1.86
C PHE A 220 6.70 -2.71 1.08
N CYS A 221 6.05 -1.58 1.31
CA CYS A 221 6.61 -0.28 0.96
C CYS A 221 7.63 0.18 2.00
N CYS A 222 8.30 1.31 1.74
CA CYS A 222 9.21 1.95 2.68
C CYS A 222 8.42 2.66 3.81
N ILE A 223 8.02 1.88 4.85
CA ILE A 223 7.18 2.37 5.94
C ILE A 223 7.86 3.54 6.66
N SER A 224 7.11 4.61 6.91
CA SER A 224 7.51 5.84 7.63
C SER A 224 8.52 6.75 6.91
N THR A 225 9.10 6.40 5.77
CA THR A 225 10.18 7.20 5.13
C THR A 225 9.67 8.41 4.33
N GLY A 226 8.39 8.45 3.99
CA GLY A 226 7.76 9.58 3.28
C GLY A 226 7.41 10.72 4.24
N VAL A 227 6.12 11.09 4.29
CA VAL A 227 5.61 12.21 5.11
C VAL A 227 5.98 12.10 6.61
N PHE A 228 6.12 10.88 7.12
CA PHE A 228 6.50 10.63 8.52
C PHE A 228 7.99 10.88 8.82
N GLY A 229 8.81 11.07 7.78
CA GLY A 229 10.17 11.58 7.87
C GLY A 229 11.16 10.69 8.61
N TYR A 230 10.97 9.37 8.61
CA TYR A 230 11.95 8.43 9.16
C TYR A 230 13.19 8.36 8.23
N PRO A 231 14.45 8.40 8.74
CA PRO A 231 15.63 8.29 7.91
C PRO A 231 15.65 7.00 7.09
N ALA A 232 15.68 7.11 5.75
CA ALA A 232 15.49 5.98 4.83
C ALA A 232 16.52 4.86 5.05
N GLN A 233 17.78 5.19 5.27
CA GLN A 233 18.84 4.21 5.52
C GLN A 233 18.58 3.37 6.79
N GLU A 234 18.22 4.03 7.89
CA GLU A 234 17.95 3.35 9.15
C GLU A 234 16.64 2.53 9.07
N ALA A 235 15.60 3.08 8.41
CA ALA A 235 14.35 2.37 8.20
C ALA A 235 14.55 1.09 7.38
N ALA A 236 15.33 1.13 6.31
CA ALA A 236 15.64 -0.03 5.48
C ALA A 236 16.42 -1.11 6.25
N GLN A 237 17.41 -0.71 7.09
CA GLN A 237 18.15 -1.64 7.94
C GLN A 237 17.22 -2.35 8.94
N ILE A 238 16.32 -1.60 9.60
CA ILE A 238 15.32 -2.17 10.52
C ILE A 238 14.40 -3.12 9.75
N ALA A 239 13.90 -2.72 8.57
CA ALA A 239 13.01 -3.52 7.75
C ALA A 239 13.65 -4.88 7.37
N VAL A 240 14.84 -4.83 6.75
CA VAL A 240 15.52 -6.05 6.29
C VAL A 240 15.89 -6.95 7.47
N ARG A 241 16.49 -6.40 8.54
CA ARG A 241 16.82 -7.17 9.74
C ARG A 241 15.58 -7.84 10.33
N THR A 242 14.50 -7.10 10.50
CA THR A 242 13.26 -7.61 11.12
C THR A 242 12.65 -8.75 10.29
N VAL A 243 12.52 -8.54 8.98
CA VAL A 243 11.96 -9.54 8.06
C VAL A 243 12.82 -10.80 8.03
N THR A 244 14.15 -10.66 7.90
CA THR A 244 15.05 -11.82 7.83
C THR A 244 15.10 -12.59 9.15
N GLU A 245 15.07 -11.91 10.30
CA GLU A 245 14.95 -12.55 11.61
C GLU A 245 13.62 -13.29 11.77
N TRP A 246 12.52 -12.70 11.29
CA TRP A 246 11.20 -13.34 11.32
C TRP A 246 11.17 -14.59 10.45
N LEU A 247 11.63 -14.51 9.20
CA LEU A 247 11.69 -15.65 8.27
C LEU A 247 12.56 -16.80 8.81
N ASN A 248 13.69 -16.48 9.43
CA ASN A 248 14.56 -17.48 10.05
C ASN A 248 13.89 -18.21 11.22
N LYS A 249 13.00 -17.54 11.96
CA LYS A 249 12.23 -18.13 13.08
C LYS A 249 11.00 -18.92 12.61
N HIS A 250 10.45 -18.58 11.44
CA HIS A 250 9.19 -19.14 10.93
C HIS A 250 9.38 -19.85 9.57
N LYS A 251 10.41 -20.67 9.45
CA LYS A 251 10.78 -21.38 8.20
C LYS A 251 9.64 -22.25 7.64
N ASP A 252 8.73 -22.70 8.49
CA ASP A 252 7.54 -23.47 8.12
C ASP A 252 6.51 -22.66 7.35
N LYS A 253 6.48 -21.34 7.50
CA LYS A 253 5.46 -20.47 6.90
C LYS A 253 5.69 -20.18 5.42
N LYS A 254 6.95 -20.21 4.95
CA LYS A 254 7.34 -20.00 3.54
C LYS A 254 6.69 -18.76 2.88
N ILE A 255 6.59 -17.67 3.63
CA ILE A 255 6.03 -16.41 3.13
C ILE A 255 7.08 -15.72 2.26
N LYS A 256 6.71 -15.40 1.03
CA LYS A 256 7.54 -14.59 0.13
C LYS A 256 7.39 -13.13 0.47
N VAL A 257 8.50 -12.43 0.70
CA VAL A 257 8.52 -11.03 1.08
C VAL A 257 9.18 -10.20 -0.01
N LEU A 258 8.45 -9.25 -0.57
CA LEU A 258 8.95 -8.29 -1.54
C LEU A 258 9.16 -6.93 -0.87
N PHE A 259 10.38 -6.41 -0.88
CA PHE A 259 10.63 -5.00 -0.59
C PHE A 259 10.36 -4.20 -1.87
N ASN A 260 9.26 -3.46 -1.85
CA ASN A 260 8.92 -2.54 -2.92
C ASN A 260 9.48 -1.15 -2.60
N VAL A 261 10.36 -0.67 -3.44
CA VAL A 261 10.92 0.68 -3.40
C VAL A 261 10.43 1.49 -4.58
N PHE A 262 10.38 2.80 -4.43
CA PHE A 262 9.88 3.66 -5.50
C PHE A 262 10.95 4.58 -6.08
N THR A 263 11.75 5.23 -5.23
CA THR A 263 12.82 6.14 -5.66
C THR A 263 14.13 5.40 -5.91
N ASP A 264 15.00 5.99 -6.74
CA ASP A 264 16.35 5.46 -6.98
C ASP A 264 17.16 5.43 -5.67
N THR A 265 16.98 6.43 -4.82
CA THR A 265 17.64 6.48 -3.51
C THR A 265 17.25 5.30 -2.63
N ASP A 266 15.96 4.98 -2.54
CA ASP A 266 15.50 3.81 -1.77
C ASP A 266 16.06 2.50 -2.37
N ALA A 267 16.02 2.38 -3.71
CA ALA A 267 16.55 1.21 -4.40
C ALA A 267 18.05 1.00 -4.10
N ASP A 268 18.84 2.06 -4.14
CA ASP A 268 20.28 1.99 -3.86
C ASP A 268 20.56 1.60 -2.41
N ILE A 269 19.79 2.12 -1.45
CA ILE A 269 19.90 1.75 -0.04
C ILE A 269 19.69 0.23 0.13
N TYR A 270 18.59 -0.31 -0.38
CA TYR A 270 18.29 -1.74 -0.26
C TYR A 270 19.33 -2.62 -0.99
N LYS A 271 19.77 -2.21 -2.20
CA LYS A 271 20.84 -2.90 -2.93
C LYS A 271 22.15 -2.93 -2.15
N GLN A 272 22.52 -1.84 -1.45
CA GLN A 272 23.72 -1.80 -0.61
C GLN A 272 23.60 -2.76 0.58
N ILE A 273 22.45 -2.82 1.23
CA ILE A 273 22.17 -3.75 2.33
C ILE A 273 22.30 -5.20 1.85
N PHE A 274 21.66 -5.55 0.74
CA PHE A 274 21.71 -6.93 0.22
C PHE A 274 23.09 -7.32 -0.32
N ARG A 275 23.91 -6.38 -0.78
CA ARG A 275 25.34 -6.61 -1.13
C ARG A 275 26.25 -6.74 0.08
N GLY A 276 25.74 -6.61 1.31
CA GLY A 276 26.55 -6.66 2.53
C GLY A 276 27.51 -5.49 2.71
N ARG A 277 27.25 -4.37 2.03
CA ARG A 277 28.08 -3.15 2.13
C ARG A 277 27.68 -2.24 3.29
N THR A 278 26.61 -2.58 3.97
CA THR A 278 26.08 -1.87 5.14
C THR A 278 25.77 -2.91 6.21
N ASN A 279 26.28 -2.73 7.43
CA ASN A 279 25.98 -3.64 8.54
C ASN A 279 24.46 -3.63 8.84
N LEU A 280 23.86 -4.81 8.91
CA LEU A 280 22.49 -5.03 9.36
C LEU A 280 22.39 -4.85 10.88
#